data_58fdd9ae3b9b1f32dce77d95677d9b59
#
_entry.id   58fdd9ae3b9b1f32dce77d95677d9b59
#
_cell.length_a   1.000
_cell.length_b   1.000
_cell.length_c   1.000
_cell.angle_alpha   90.00
_cell.angle_beta   90.00
_cell.angle_gamma   90.00
#
_symmetry.space_group_name_H-M   'P 1'
#
loop_
_entity.id
_entity.type
_entity.pdbx_description
1 polymer ?
#
loop_
_entity_poly.entity_id
_entity_poly.type
_entity_poly.pdbx_seq_one_letter_code
_entity_poly.pdbx_strand_id
1 'polypeptide(L)'
;GDYMLLPDPGYPDYLSGVALADVKFDTMPLVVENAFLPDYDALSDEVKERAKLMYINYPNNPTGGVADKTFFEKTVAFAKEHHIAVAHDFAYGALGFDGVKPVSFLQVEGAKDVGIELYTLSKSYNMAGWRVGFAVGNAKMIEAINTIQDHLFCSIFPAVQHAAAEALNAEQHCVEALCATYESRRNVLIEEARRIGWDVEAPKGSFFAWLPVPEGFTSQQFTDLLLDKADVAVASGNGFGEYGEGYVRVGLLVSEERMKEAIVRVEKLGLFKALVK
;
A
#
# COMPACT_ATOMS: atom_id res chain seq x y z
N GLY A 1 12.93 24.86 5.70
CA GLY A 1 11.56 24.50 5.49
C GLY A 1 11.23 23.20 6.19
N ASP A 2 9.97 22.92 6.29
CA ASP A 2 9.45 21.69 6.90
C ASP A 2 9.66 20.49 5.97
N TYR A 3 9.69 19.29 6.53
CA TYR A 3 9.82 18.04 5.80
C TYR A 3 8.58 17.16 5.97
N MET A 4 8.30 16.39 4.93
CA MET A 4 7.39 15.25 5.00
C MET A 4 8.21 13.95 5.01
N LEU A 5 7.78 12.96 5.81
CA LEU A 5 8.31 11.60 5.76
C LEU A 5 7.42 10.73 4.90
N LEU A 6 8.00 10.08 3.90
CA LEU A 6 7.29 9.22 2.96
C LEU A 6 7.85 7.80 2.99
N PRO A 7 7.01 6.76 2.85
CA PRO A 7 7.50 5.40 2.69
C PRO A 7 8.22 5.23 1.35
N ASP A 8 9.30 4.45 1.33
CA ASP A 8 10.02 4.06 0.12
C ASP A 8 10.37 2.55 0.18
N PRO A 9 9.79 1.70 -0.68
CA PRO A 9 8.84 2.04 -1.75
C PRO A 9 7.49 2.53 -1.22
N GLY A 10 6.83 3.41 -1.97
CA GLY A 10 5.55 4.02 -1.60
C GLY A 10 4.65 4.31 -2.79
N TYR A 11 3.42 4.74 -2.50
CA TYR A 11 2.49 5.13 -3.55
C TYR A 11 2.97 6.43 -4.22
N PRO A 12 3.18 6.43 -5.56
CA PRO A 12 3.85 7.56 -6.23
C PRO A 12 3.15 8.91 -6.09
N ASP A 13 1.82 8.92 -5.93
CA ASP A 13 1.05 10.18 -5.84
C ASP A 13 1.30 10.96 -4.54
N TYR A 14 1.95 10.37 -3.52
CA TYR A 14 2.40 11.15 -2.36
C TYR A 14 3.37 12.26 -2.77
N LEU A 15 4.22 12.01 -3.77
CA LEU A 15 5.14 13.01 -4.31
C LEU A 15 4.41 14.18 -4.99
N SER A 16 3.22 13.93 -5.55
CA SER A 16 2.37 15.01 -6.07
C SER A 16 1.93 15.97 -4.96
N GLY A 17 1.57 15.43 -3.79
CA GLY A 17 1.23 16.25 -2.61
C GLY A 17 2.41 17.09 -2.13
N VAL A 18 3.61 16.52 -2.10
CA VAL A 18 4.86 17.22 -1.76
C VAL A 18 5.09 18.39 -2.71
N ALA A 19 4.99 18.14 -4.02
CA ALA A 19 5.20 19.16 -5.05
C ALA A 19 4.17 20.30 -4.97
N LEU A 20 2.88 19.95 -4.75
CA LEU A 20 1.81 20.95 -4.62
C LEU A 20 1.95 21.80 -3.35
N ALA A 21 2.47 21.24 -2.28
CA ALA A 21 2.68 21.95 -1.01
C ALA A 21 4.01 22.71 -0.97
N ASP A 22 4.88 22.56 -1.98
CA ASP A 22 6.23 23.15 -2.03
C ASP A 22 7.05 22.85 -0.75
N VAL A 23 6.96 21.61 -0.27
CA VAL A 23 7.70 21.14 0.91
C VAL A 23 8.81 20.18 0.50
N LYS A 24 9.78 20.01 1.38
CA LYS A 24 10.80 18.96 1.23
C LYS A 24 10.27 17.63 1.77
N PHE A 25 10.91 16.56 1.39
CA PHE A 25 10.65 15.24 1.97
C PHE A 25 11.93 14.47 2.23
N ASP A 26 11.83 13.51 3.10
CA ASP A 26 12.79 12.44 3.29
C ASP A 26 12.06 11.11 3.25
N THR A 27 12.78 10.03 2.99
CA THR A 27 12.18 8.71 2.84
C THR A 27 12.42 7.82 4.05
N MET A 28 11.46 6.97 4.32
CA MET A 28 11.54 5.89 5.29
C MET A 28 11.68 4.58 4.51
N PRO A 29 12.86 3.96 4.48
CA PRO A 29 13.07 2.70 3.78
C PRO A 29 12.17 1.57 4.31
N LEU A 30 11.45 0.91 3.40
CA LEU A 30 10.65 -0.28 3.70
C LEU A 30 11.35 -1.50 3.11
N VAL A 31 12.13 -2.17 3.93
CA VAL A 31 12.95 -3.32 3.53
C VAL A 31 12.41 -4.62 4.10
N VAL A 32 12.75 -5.74 3.45
CA VAL A 32 12.25 -7.07 3.84
C VAL A 32 12.70 -7.47 5.24
N GLU A 33 13.90 -7.05 5.65
CA GLU A 33 14.46 -7.32 6.97
C GLU A 33 13.62 -6.76 8.11
N ASN A 34 12.91 -5.66 7.85
CA ASN A 34 11.98 -5.02 8.79
C ASN A 34 10.51 -5.35 8.46
N ALA A 35 10.25 -6.42 7.70
CA ALA A 35 8.90 -6.79 7.25
C ALA A 35 8.17 -5.63 6.53
N PHE A 36 8.91 -4.78 5.82
CA PHE A 36 8.42 -3.58 5.14
C PHE A 36 7.77 -2.54 6.09
N LEU A 37 8.22 -2.50 7.35
CA LEU A 37 7.89 -1.43 8.29
C LEU A 37 9.05 -0.43 8.37
N PRO A 38 8.79 0.89 8.51
CA PRO A 38 9.86 1.85 8.68
C PRO A 38 10.56 1.67 10.03
N ASP A 39 11.86 1.90 10.02
CA ASP A 39 12.68 1.99 11.22
C ASP A 39 12.85 3.48 11.60
N TYR A 40 12.12 3.94 12.61
CA TYR A 40 12.19 5.33 13.06
C TYR A 40 13.52 5.68 13.73
N ASP A 41 14.21 4.69 14.30
CA ASP A 41 15.50 4.90 14.95
C ASP A 41 16.61 5.20 13.95
N ALA A 42 16.48 4.69 12.73
CA ALA A 42 17.40 4.95 11.63
C ALA A 42 17.31 6.36 11.03
N LEU A 43 16.25 7.12 11.34
CA LEU A 43 16.11 8.50 10.89
C LEU A 43 17.12 9.41 11.58
N SER A 44 17.74 10.34 10.84
CA SER A 44 18.68 11.32 11.41
C SER A 44 17.96 12.31 12.33
N ASP A 45 18.68 12.86 13.30
CA ASP A 45 18.14 13.85 14.24
C ASP A 45 17.65 15.11 13.50
N GLU A 46 18.36 15.56 12.45
CA GLU A 46 17.92 16.66 11.61
C GLU A 46 16.54 16.40 10.97
N VAL A 47 16.33 15.20 10.47
CA VAL A 47 15.04 14.80 9.86
C VAL A 47 13.94 14.77 10.92
N LYS A 48 14.22 14.18 12.10
CA LYS A 48 13.26 14.11 13.22
C LYS A 48 12.82 15.50 13.71
N GLU A 49 13.74 16.47 13.78
CA GLU A 49 13.41 17.84 14.18
C GLU A 49 12.58 18.61 13.13
N ARG A 50 12.84 18.37 11.86
CA ARG A 50 12.24 19.11 10.73
C ARG A 50 10.97 18.49 10.18
N ALA A 51 10.74 17.21 10.40
CA ALA A 51 9.54 16.52 9.94
C ALA A 51 8.28 17.07 10.63
N LYS A 52 7.23 17.31 9.85
CA LYS A 52 5.94 17.82 10.35
C LYS A 52 4.79 16.90 10.01
N LEU A 53 4.93 16.09 8.96
CA LEU A 53 3.93 15.15 8.51
C LEU A 53 4.63 13.86 8.09
N MET A 54 4.06 12.73 8.47
CA MET A 54 4.49 11.40 8.06
C MET A 54 3.32 10.65 7.41
N TYR A 55 3.56 10.09 6.22
CA TYR A 55 2.65 9.14 5.61
C TYR A 55 3.05 7.71 5.96
N ILE A 56 2.08 6.90 6.33
CA ILE A 56 2.19 5.45 6.43
C ILE A 56 1.02 4.79 5.69
N ASN A 57 1.20 3.61 5.15
CA ASN A 57 0.19 2.89 4.37
C ASN A 57 0.25 1.41 4.66
N TYR A 58 -0.76 0.88 5.38
CA TYR A 58 -0.86 -0.54 5.74
C TYR A 58 -2.32 -1.00 5.73
N PRO A 59 -2.70 -2.09 4.99
CA PRO A 59 -1.84 -2.88 4.10
C PRO A 59 -1.19 -2.04 3.01
N ASN A 60 0.08 -2.34 2.70
CA ASN A 60 0.94 -1.46 1.91
C ASN A 60 0.77 -1.67 0.40
N ASN A 61 0.84 -0.59 -0.34
CA ASN A 61 1.10 -0.55 -1.77
C ASN A 61 2.50 0.09 -1.96
N PRO A 62 3.50 -0.65 -2.49
CA PRO A 62 3.36 -1.85 -3.33
C PRO A 62 3.58 -3.20 -2.62
N THR A 63 4.10 -3.24 -1.40
CA THR A 63 4.73 -4.44 -0.81
C THR A 63 3.74 -5.52 -0.35
N GLY A 64 2.46 -5.17 -0.12
CA GLY A 64 1.50 -6.08 0.51
C GLY A 64 1.76 -6.35 2.00
N GLY A 65 2.72 -5.62 2.60
CA GLY A 65 3.02 -5.66 4.03
C GLY A 65 1.84 -5.18 4.88
N VAL A 66 1.77 -5.65 6.11
CA VAL A 66 0.76 -5.25 7.09
C VAL A 66 1.43 -4.77 8.38
N ALA A 67 0.77 -3.88 9.09
CA ALA A 67 1.22 -3.40 10.39
C ALA A 67 0.33 -3.98 11.50
N ASP A 68 0.94 -4.28 12.63
CA ASP A 68 0.24 -4.69 13.83
C ASP A 68 0.01 -3.51 14.81
N LYS A 69 -0.70 -3.79 15.88
CA LYS A 69 -0.98 -2.79 16.91
C LYS A 69 0.31 -2.26 17.56
N THR A 70 1.30 -3.12 17.76
CA THR A 70 2.58 -2.74 18.38
C THR A 70 3.35 -1.73 17.54
N PHE A 71 3.34 -1.92 16.22
CA PHE A 71 3.93 -0.95 15.31
C PHE A 71 3.22 0.42 15.41
N PHE A 72 1.89 0.44 15.42
CA PHE A 72 1.15 1.70 15.55
C PHE A 72 1.32 2.36 16.91
N GLU A 73 1.51 1.61 18.02
CA GLU A 73 1.87 2.15 19.33
C GLU A 73 3.23 2.86 19.27
N LYS A 74 4.24 2.26 18.62
CA LYS A 74 5.54 2.90 18.37
C LYS A 74 5.40 4.15 17.51
N THR A 75 4.57 4.09 16.46
CA THR A 75 4.29 5.24 15.59
C THR A 75 3.69 6.41 16.37
N VAL A 76 2.72 6.15 17.23
CA VAL A 76 2.11 7.19 18.10
C VAL A 76 3.12 7.79 19.06
N ALA A 77 3.96 6.96 19.70
CA ALA A 77 5.01 7.43 20.61
C ALA A 77 6.02 8.33 19.88
N PHE A 78 6.54 7.89 18.74
CA PHE A 78 7.45 8.64 17.89
C PHE A 78 6.83 9.97 17.42
N ALA A 79 5.59 9.94 16.95
CA ALA A 79 4.88 11.14 16.50
C ALA A 79 4.68 12.16 17.61
N LYS A 80 4.39 11.72 18.84
CA LYS A 80 4.26 12.60 20.02
C LYS A 80 5.60 13.20 20.42
N GLU A 81 6.66 12.41 20.49
CA GLU A 81 8.00 12.84 20.87
C GLU A 81 8.55 13.91 19.94
N HIS A 82 8.38 13.72 18.63
CA HIS A 82 8.95 14.62 17.61
C HIS A 82 7.93 15.63 17.04
N HIS A 83 6.72 15.70 17.58
CA HIS A 83 5.65 16.61 17.12
C HIS A 83 5.32 16.48 15.64
N ILE A 84 5.27 15.24 15.15
CA ILE A 84 4.98 14.89 13.74
C ILE A 84 3.52 14.46 13.62
N ALA A 85 2.79 15.04 12.69
CA ALA A 85 1.44 14.59 12.33
C ALA A 85 1.52 13.28 11.50
N VAL A 86 0.58 12.36 11.73
CA VAL A 86 0.52 11.08 11.00
C VAL A 86 -0.69 11.05 10.07
N ALA A 87 -0.47 10.72 8.80
CA ALA A 87 -1.52 10.38 7.85
C ALA A 87 -1.40 8.89 7.49
N HIS A 88 -2.30 8.08 8.04
CA HIS A 88 -2.38 6.66 7.68
C HIS A 88 -3.30 6.47 6.49
N ASP A 89 -2.73 6.13 5.33
CA ASP A 89 -3.49 5.72 4.15
C ASP A 89 -3.97 4.27 4.34
N PHE A 90 -5.25 4.12 4.70
CA PHE A 90 -5.88 2.84 4.99
C PHE A 90 -6.74 2.33 3.83
N ALA A 91 -6.30 2.59 2.61
CA ALA A 91 -7.04 2.26 1.39
C ALA A 91 -7.38 0.76 1.25
N TYR A 92 -6.59 -0.11 1.86
CA TYR A 92 -6.75 -1.58 1.83
C TYR A 92 -7.21 -2.15 3.16
N GLY A 93 -7.83 -1.35 4.02
CA GLY A 93 -8.20 -1.72 5.38
C GLY A 93 -9.14 -2.92 5.54
N ALA A 94 -9.83 -3.33 4.48
CA ALA A 94 -10.64 -4.54 4.47
C ALA A 94 -9.93 -5.75 3.82
N LEU A 95 -8.77 -5.55 3.20
CA LEU A 95 -8.09 -6.57 2.40
C LEU A 95 -6.91 -7.17 3.18
N GLY A 96 -7.22 -7.99 4.16
CA GLY A 96 -6.29 -8.85 4.89
C GLY A 96 -6.58 -10.32 4.56
N PHE A 97 -5.57 -11.17 4.66
CA PHE A 97 -5.60 -12.56 4.25
C PHE A 97 -5.33 -13.49 5.44
N ASP A 98 -5.58 -14.79 5.26
CA ASP A 98 -5.36 -15.84 6.26
C ASP A 98 -6.16 -15.62 7.56
N GLY A 99 -7.37 -15.03 7.42
CA GLY A 99 -8.27 -14.73 8.54
C GLY A 99 -7.86 -13.52 9.39
N VAL A 100 -6.78 -12.82 9.05
CA VAL A 100 -6.31 -11.63 9.75
C VAL A 100 -6.96 -10.38 9.15
N LYS A 101 -7.60 -9.57 9.98
CA LYS A 101 -8.10 -8.25 9.58
C LYS A 101 -7.02 -7.19 9.81
N PRO A 102 -6.76 -6.30 8.83
CA PRO A 102 -5.84 -5.18 9.03
C PRO A 102 -6.24 -4.33 10.24
N VAL A 103 -5.25 -3.87 10.98
CA VAL A 103 -5.45 -3.04 12.17
C VAL A 103 -5.60 -1.58 11.74
N SER A 104 -6.60 -0.88 12.27
CA SER A 104 -6.71 0.57 12.12
C SER A 104 -5.73 1.27 13.08
N PHE A 105 -5.01 2.27 12.58
CA PHE A 105 -4.16 3.13 13.39
C PHE A 105 -4.96 3.80 14.53
N LEU A 106 -6.21 4.15 14.27
CA LEU A 106 -7.07 4.81 15.26
C LEU A 106 -7.54 3.91 16.40
N GLN A 107 -7.26 2.60 16.36
CA GLN A 107 -7.49 1.69 17.50
C GLN A 107 -6.44 1.85 18.61
N VAL A 108 -5.33 2.54 18.32
CA VAL A 108 -4.27 2.77 19.30
C VAL A 108 -4.59 4.00 20.15
N GLU A 109 -4.35 3.89 21.44
CA GLU A 109 -4.53 5.00 22.37
C GLU A 109 -3.62 6.19 22.00
N GLY A 110 -4.20 7.37 21.91
CA GLY A 110 -3.48 8.59 21.54
C GLY A 110 -3.28 8.78 20.03
N ALA A 111 -3.69 7.86 19.17
CA ALA A 111 -3.57 8.02 17.72
C ALA A 111 -4.34 9.26 17.22
N LYS A 112 -5.54 9.52 17.74
CA LYS A 112 -6.34 10.71 17.39
C LYS A 112 -5.71 12.03 17.85
N ASP A 113 -4.74 12.00 18.77
CA ASP A 113 -4.04 13.21 19.18
C ASP A 113 -3.04 13.64 18.11
N VAL A 114 -2.48 12.70 17.37
CA VAL A 114 -1.37 12.94 16.44
C VAL A 114 -1.70 12.69 14.97
N GLY A 115 -2.82 12.06 14.64
CA GLY A 115 -3.01 11.66 13.24
C GLY A 115 -4.45 11.49 12.79
N ILE A 116 -4.54 11.19 11.50
CA ILE A 116 -5.76 10.87 10.78
C ILE A 116 -5.58 9.54 10.04
N GLU A 117 -6.72 8.94 9.71
CA GLU A 117 -6.80 7.77 8.84
C GLU A 117 -7.65 8.07 7.62
N LEU A 118 -7.14 7.72 6.44
CA LEU A 118 -7.74 7.99 5.15
C LEU A 118 -8.35 6.71 4.58
N TYR A 119 -9.63 6.73 4.33
CA TYR A 119 -10.40 5.62 3.78
C TYR A 119 -10.85 5.90 2.36
N THR A 120 -10.94 4.85 1.55
CA THR A 120 -11.56 4.91 0.24
C THR A 120 -12.52 3.74 0.03
N LEU A 121 -13.60 3.98 -0.68
CA LEU A 121 -14.51 2.93 -1.11
C LEU A 121 -14.05 2.27 -2.42
N SER A 122 -13.02 2.83 -3.05
CA SER A 122 -12.50 2.35 -4.33
C SER A 122 -12.06 0.89 -4.31
N LYS A 123 -11.47 0.44 -3.19
CA LYS A 123 -10.84 -0.89 -3.07
C LYS A 123 -11.78 -1.90 -2.41
N SER A 124 -12.26 -1.56 -1.21
CA SER A 124 -13.09 -2.47 -0.40
C SER A 124 -14.49 -2.72 -0.98
N TYR A 125 -15.04 -1.74 -1.72
CA TYR A 125 -16.39 -1.82 -2.28
C TYR A 125 -16.39 -1.83 -3.82
N ASN A 126 -15.22 -1.95 -4.45
CA ASN A 126 -15.06 -1.90 -5.90
C ASN A 126 -15.70 -0.64 -6.54
N MET A 127 -15.64 0.48 -5.81
CA MET A 127 -16.26 1.75 -6.18
C MET A 127 -15.23 2.79 -6.68
N ALA A 128 -14.18 2.34 -7.39
CA ALA A 128 -13.11 3.22 -7.85
C ALA A 128 -13.61 4.37 -8.74
N GLY A 129 -14.58 4.10 -9.62
CA GLY A 129 -15.18 5.11 -10.52
C GLY A 129 -16.05 6.14 -9.81
N TRP A 130 -16.49 5.89 -8.58
CA TRP A 130 -17.34 6.80 -7.80
C TRP A 130 -16.58 7.96 -7.16
N ARG A 131 -15.25 7.86 -7.08
CA ARG A 131 -14.35 8.90 -6.56
C ARG A 131 -14.74 9.40 -5.16
N VAL A 132 -14.97 8.47 -4.22
CA VAL A 132 -15.37 8.77 -2.85
C VAL A 132 -14.46 8.09 -1.83
N GLY A 133 -14.12 8.84 -0.81
CA GLY A 133 -13.36 8.43 0.37
C GLY A 133 -13.65 9.40 1.51
N PHE A 134 -13.07 9.15 2.67
CA PHE A 134 -13.23 10.02 3.84
C PHE A 134 -11.99 9.95 4.73
N ALA A 135 -11.82 10.97 5.55
CA ALA A 135 -10.77 11.06 6.55
C ALA A 135 -11.39 11.14 7.95
N VAL A 136 -10.79 10.48 8.91
CA VAL A 136 -11.20 10.52 10.33
C VAL A 136 -9.99 10.62 11.23
N GLY A 137 -10.13 11.25 12.40
CA GLY A 137 -9.03 11.33 13.37
C GLY A 137 -8.91 12.70 14.02
N ASN A 138 -7.70 13.28 14.04
CA ASN A 138 -7.38 14.54 14.69
C ASN A 138 -8.24 15.69 14.14
N ALA A 139 -8.97 16.38 15.03
CA ALA A 139 -9.94 17.40 14.63
C ALA A 139 -9.28 18.58 13.89
N LYS A 140 -8.08 19.02 14.28
CA LYS A 140 -7.39 20.13 13.62
C LYS A 140 -6.92 19.76 12.20
N MET A 141 -6.47 18.52 12.01
CA MET A 141 -6.10 18.03 10.68
C MET A 141 -7.33 17.91 9.78
N ILE A 142 -8.44 17.41 10.30
CA ILE A 142 -9.71 17.32 9.56
C ILE A 142 -10.22 18.72 9.20
N GLU A 143 -10.14 19.70 10.10
CA GLU A 143 -10.52 21.09 9.83
C GLU A 143 -9.66 21.69 8.70
N ALA A 144 -8.35 21.45 8.71
CA ALA A 144 -7.45 21.90 7.64
C ALA A 144 -7.83 21.28 6.27
N ILE A 145 -8.14 19.97 6.24
CA ILE A 145 -8.61 19.30 5.02
C ILE A 145 -9.94 19.89 4.55
N ASN A 146 -10.91 20.10 5.44
CA ASN A 146 -12.19 20.69 5.11
C ASN A 146 -12.04 22.09 4.52
N THR A 147 -11.15 22.91 5.09
CA THR A 147 -10.87 24.25 4.56
C THR A 147 -10.39 24.22 3.10
N ILE A 148 -9.46 23.31 2.78
CA ILE A 148 -8.99 23.12 1.40
C ILE A 148 -10.11 22.55 0.52
N GLN A 149 -10.86 21.59 1.03
CA GLN A 149 -11.98 20.97 0.31
C GLN A 149 -13.02 22.02 -0.10
N ASP A 150 -13.42 22.88 0.83
CA ASP A 150 -14.44 23.91 0.59
C ASP A 150 -14.01 24.95 -0.46
N HIS A 151 -12.70 25.25 -0.52
CA HIS A 151 -12.17 26.28 -1.41
C HIS A 151 -11.76 25.76 -2.79
N LEU A 152 -11.31 24.49 -2.90
CA LEU A 152 -10.77 23.94 -4.14
C LEU A 152 -11.72 22.96 -4.83
N PHE A 153 -12.47 22.18 -4.07
CA PHE A 153 -13.27 21.07 -4.62
C PHE A 153 -14.77 21.23 -4.41
N CYS A 154 -15.18 22.20 -3.58
CA CYS A 154 -16.56 22.40 -3.18
C CYS A 154 -17.13 21.18 -2.44
N SER A 155 -17.96 20.38 -3.08
CA SER A 155 -18.64 19.26 -2.43
C SER A 155 -18.75 18.07 -3.39
N ILE A 156 -18.78 16.88 -2.81
CA ILE A 156 -19.08 15.65 -3.56
C ILE A 156 -20.59 15.62 -3.84
N PHE A 157 -20.97 15.25 -5.06
CA PHE A 157 -22.38 15.12 -5.47
C PHE A 157 -23.16 14.25 -4.46
N PRO A 158 -24.31 14.74 -3.91
CA PRO A 158 -25.01 14.07 -2.82
C PRO A 158 -25.39 12.62 -3.11
N ALA A 159 -25.73 12.27 -4.35
CA ALA A 159 -26.04 10.87 -4.69
C ALA A 159 -24.86 9.92 -4.45
N VAL A 160 -23.61 10.39 -4.68
CA VAL A 160 -22.40 9.61 -4.37
C VAL A 160 -22.23 9.47 -2.86
N GLN A 161 -22.52 10.52 -2.09
CA GLN A 161 -22.46 10.45 -0.61
C GLN A 161 -23.49 9.47 -0.06
N HIS A 162 -24.72 9.50 -0.57
CA HIS A 162 -25.76 8.52 -0.17
C HIS A 162 -25.38 7.09 -0.53
N ALA A 163 -24.85 6.85 -1.73
CA ALA A 163 -24.37 5.54 -2.14
C ALA A 163 -23.24 5.04 -1.25
N ALA A 164 -22.30 5.92 -0.87
CA ALA A 164 -21.21 5.60 0.04
C ALA A 164 -21.73 5.26 1.44
N ALA A 165 -22.68 6.04 1.97
CA ALA A 165 -23.32 5.79 3.25
C ALA A 165 -24.06 4.45 3.26
N GLU A 166 -24.78 4.12 2.20
CA GLU A 166 -25.47 2.83 2.05
C GLU A 166 -24.45 1.67 2.03
N ALA A 167 -23.39 1.78 1.23
CA ALA A 167 -22.32 0.76 1.17
C ALA A 167 -21.68 0.50 2.55
N LEU A 168 -21.46 1.55 3.35
CA LEU A 168 -20.86 1.43 4.69
C LEU A 168 -21.81 0.88 5.75
N ASN A 169 -23.11 1.14 5.62
CA ASN A 169 -24.12 0.73 6.60
C ASN A 169 -24.79 -0.61 6.29
N ALA A 170 -24.72 -1.07 5.04
CA ALA A 170 -25.27 -2.35 4.62
C ALA A 170 -24.47 -3.54 5.20
N GLU A 171 -25.02 -4.74 5.05
CA GLU A 171 -24.29 -5.98 5.35
C GLU A 171 -23.02 -6.09 4.49
N GLN A 172 -21.90 -6.47 5.11
CA GLN A 172 -20.58 -6.42 4.50
C GLN A 172 -20.21 -7.68 3.69
N HIS A 173 -21.15 -8.52 3.34
CA HIS A 173 -20.92 -9.76 2.57
C HIS A 173 -20.20 -9.52 1.23
N CYS A 174 -20.44 -8.38 0.58
CA CYS A 174 -19.73 -8.03 -0.65
C CYS A 174 -18.23 -7.78 -0.42
N VAL A 175 -17.86 -7.21 0.72
CA VAL A 175 -16.46 -6.98 1.11
C VAL A 175 -15.79 -8.30 1.46
N GLU A 176 -16.47 -9.16 2.19
CA GLU A 176 -15.98 -10.50 2.54
C GLU A 176 -15.74 -11.35 1.29
N ALA A 177 -16.70 -11.37 0.36
CA ALA A 177 -16.57 -12.09 -0.91
C ALA A 177 -15.42 -11.53 -1.77
N LEU A 178 -15.23 -10.21 -1.79
CA LEU A 178 -14.13 -9.57 -2.51
C LEU A 178 -12.78 -9.95 -1.90
N CYS A 179 -12.66 -9.91 -0.57
CA CYS A 179 -11.46 -10.32 0.16
C CYS A 179 -11.11 -11.79 -0.15
N ALA A 180 -12.08 -12.70 -0.05
CA ALA A 180 -11.91 -14.12 -0.39
C ALA A 180 -11.45 -14.31 -1.85
N THR A 181 -11.97 -13.51 -2.79
CA THR A 181 -11.55 -13.54 -4.19
C THR A 181 -10.06 -13.16 -4.34
N TYR A 182 -9.61 -12.09 -3.68
CA TYR A 182 -8.21 -11.70 -3.74
C TYR A 182 -7.29 -12.69 -3.03
N GLU A 183 -7.73 -13.26 -1.92
CA GLU A 183 -6.98 -14.30 -1.21
C GLU A 183 -6.79 -15.54 -2.07
N SER A 184 -7.83 -16.01 -2.73
CA SER A 184 -7.75 -17.15 -3.67
C SER A 184 -6.77 -16.87 -4.82
N ARG A 185 -6.87 -15.70 -5.43
CA ARG A 185 -5.94 -15.28 -6.50
C ARG A 185 -4.50 -15.16 -6.01
N ARG A 186 -4.28 -14.61 -4.81
CA ARG A 186 -2.98 -14.59 -4.16
C ARG A 186 -2.40 -15.99 -4.02
N ASN A 187 -3.19 -16.91 -3.49
CA ASN A 187 -2.76 -18.28 -3.26
C ASN A 187 -2.32 -18.95 -4.57
N VAL A 188 -3.11 -18.81 -5.62
CA VAL A 188 -2.78 -19.33 -6.95
C VAL A 188 -1.50 -18.70 -7.51
N LEU A 189 -1.33 -17.37 -7.42
CA LEU A 189 -0.12 -16.71 -7.89
C LEU A 189 1.12 -17.24 -7.17
N ILE A 190 1.06 -17.32 -5.85
CA ILE A 190 2.21 -17.75 -5.03
C ILE A 190 2.53 -19.23 -5.24
N GLU A 191 1.52 -20.10 -5.30
CA GLU A 191 1.70 -21.53 -5.57
C GLU A 191 2.37 -21.75 -6.93
N GLU A 192 1.86 -21.12 -7.97
CA GLU A 192 2.39 -21.28 -9.32
C GLU A 192 3.80 -20.66 -9.48
N ALA A 193 4.07 -19.50 -8.87
CA ALA A 193 5.40 -18.92 -8.87
C ALA A 193 6.41 -19.84 -8.20
N ARG A 194 6.08 -20.39 -7.02
CA ARG A 194 6.94 -21.37 -6.32
C ARG A 194 7.12 -22.67 -7.09
N ARG A 195 6.09 -23.12 -7.80
CA ARG A 195 6.15 -24.32 -8.66
C ARG A 195 7.26 -24.20 -9.71
N ILE A 196 7.44 -23.04 -10.29
CA ILE A 196 8.50 -22.79 -11.29
C ILE A 196 9.86 -22.49 -10.69
N GLY A 197 9.99 -22.43 -9.35
CA GLY A 197 11.22 -22.10 -8.63
C GLY A 197 11.44 -20.60 -8.40
N TRP A 198 10.41 -19.77 -8.60
CA TRP A 198 10.46 -18.38 -8.19
C TRP A 198 10.21 -18.29 -6.68
N ASP A 199 11.25 -17.93 -5.94
CA ASP A 199 11.16 -17.80 -4.48
C ASP A 199 10.44 -16.51 -4.11
N VAL A 200 9.18 -16.63 -3.70
CA VAL A 200 8.29 -15.51 -3.42
C VAL A 200 7.59 -15.68 -2.09
N GLU A 201 7.38 -14.59 -1.40
CA GLU A 201 6.55 -14.55 -0.21
C GLU A 201 5.11 -14.15 -0.52
N ALA A 202 4.16 -14.72 0.22
CA ALA A 202 2.75 -14.37 0.09
C ALA A 202 2.48 -13.02 0.77
N PRO A 203 1.88 -12.05 0.07
CA PRO A 203 1.45 -10.81 0.72
C PRO A 203 0.38 -11.10 1.75
N LYS A 204 0.41 -10.36 2.87
CA LYS A 204 -0.53 -10.52 3.98
C LYS A 204 -1.78 -9.65 3.86
N GLY A 205 -1.75 -8.68 2.94
CA GLY A 205 -2.87 -7.79 2.69
C GLY A 205 -2.71 -7.04 1.38
N SER A 206 -3.63 -6.10 1.09
CA SER A 206 -3.71 -5.40 -0.20
C SER A 206 -4.17 -6.34 -1.33
N PHE A 207 -4.17 -5.86 -2.56
CA PHE A 207 -4.35 -6.71 -3.75
C PHE A 207 -3.13 -6.69 -4.67
N PHE A 208 -1.96 -6.43 -4.09
CA PHE A 208 -0.68 -6.49 -4.77
C PHE A 208 0.23 -7.55 -4.17
N ALA A 209 1.02 -8.17 -5.02
CA ALA A 209 2.15 -9.00 -4.64
C ALA A 209 3.45 -8.32 -5.06
N TRP A 210 4.44 -8.32 -4.17
CA TRP A 210 5.75 -7.72 -4.35
C TRP A 210 6.76 -8.83 -4.51
N LEU A 211 7.16 -9.06 -5.76
CA LEU A 211 7.93 -10.24 -6.12
C LEU A 211 9.37 -9.84 -6.45
N PRO A 212 10.37 -10.55 -5.90
CA PRO A 212 11.77 -10.26 -6.19
C PRO A 212 12.10 -10.57 -7.64
N VAL A 213 12.93 -9.75 -8.27
CA VAL A 213 13.46 -10.04 -9.60
C VAL A 213 14.55 -11.10 -9.51
N PRO A 214 14.75 -11.94 -10.56
CA PRO A 214 15.83 -12.91 -10.58
C PRO A 214 17.20 -12.22 -10.61
N GLU A 215 18.21 -12.90 -10.06
CA GLU A 215 19.58 -12.42 -10.03
C GLU A 215 20.09 -12.03 -11.43
N GLY A 216 20.79 -10.92 -11.53
CA GLY A 216 21.34 -10.40 -12.77
C GLY A 216 20.41 -9.46 -13.56
N PHE A 217 19.20 -9.20 -13.05
CA PHE A 217 18.28 -8.24 -13.65
C PHE A 217 18.03 -7.05 -12.72
N THR A 218 17.88 -5.86 -13.31
CA THR A 218 17.22 -4.73 -12.62
C THR A 218 15.69 -4.91 -12.72
N SER A 219 14.95 -4.20 -11.86
CA SER A 219 13.48 -4.17 -11.88
C SER A 219 12.94 -3.82 -13.27
N GLN A 220 13.53 -2.80 -13.92
CA GLN A 220 13.10 -2.38 -15.25
C GLN A 220 13.41 -3.44 -16.32
N GLN A 221 14.63 -4.00 -16.31
CA GLN A 221 15.00 -5.04 -17.29
C GLN A 221 14.11 -6.26 -17.20
N PHE A 222 13.76 -6.68 -15.98
CA PHE A 222 12.86 -7.81 -15.79
C PHE A 222 11.43 -7.48 -16.22
N THR A 223 10.94 -6.29 -15.92
CA THR A 223 9.62 -5.80 -16.37
C THR A 223 9.52 -5.80 -17.90
N ASP A 224 10.52 -5.25 -18.58
CA ASP A 224 10.57 -5.19 -20.04
C ASP A 224 10.65 -6.60 -20.66
N LEU A 225 11.45 -7.48 -20.06
CA LEU A 225 11.55 -8.88 -20.51
C LEU A 225 10.22 -9.62 -20.40
N LEU A 226 9.49 -9.45 -19.26
CA LEU A 226 8.19 -10.07 -19.08
C LEU A 226 7.18 -9.56 -20.09
N LEU A 227 7.18 -8.26 -20.38
CA LEU A 227 6.30 -7.67 -21.38
C LEU A 227 6.63 -8.16 -22.77
N ASP A 228 7.89 -8.07 -23.20
CA ASP A 228 8.31 -8.33 -24.59
C ASP A 228 8.33 -9.81 -24.97
N LYS A 229 8.60 -10.70 -24.01
CA LYS A 229 8.84 -12.12 -24.28
C LYS A 229 7.77 -13.06 -23.71
N ALA A 230 7.00 -12.58 -22.73
CA ALA A 230 5.96 -13.38 -22.10
C ALA A 230 4.55 -12.77 -22.26
N ASP A 231 4.41 -11.57 -22.83
CA ASP A 231 3.14 -10.80 -22.86
C ASP A 231 2.53 -10.66 -21.46
N VAL A 232 3.38 -10.45 -20.44
CA VAL A 232 2.98 -10.27 -19.04
C VAL A 232 3.38 -8.89 -18.58
N ALA A 233 2.39 -8.04 -18.31
CA ALA A 233 2.60 -6.69 -17.80
C ALA A 233 2.63 -6.67 -16.29
N VAL A 234 3.70 -6.14 -15.71
CA VAL A 234 3.89 -5.88 -14.28
C VAL A 234 4.37 -4.45 -14.10
N ALA A 235 4.39 -3.95 -12.86
CA ALA A 235 4.97 -2.65 -12.59
C ALA A 235 6.40 -2.82 -12.04
N SER A 236 7.34 -2.08 -12.61
CA SER A 236 8.73 -2.07 -12.14
C SER A 236 8.82 -1.47 -10.73
N GLY A 237 9.61 -2.10 -9.85
CA GLY A 237 9.68 -1.71 -8.46
C GLY A 237 10.30 -0.32 -8.24
N ASN A 238 11.27 0.07 -9.06
CA ASN A 238 11.88 1.40 -9.00
C ASN A 238 10.90 2.55 -9.33
N GLY A 239 9.73 2.25 -9.91
CA GLY A 239 8.63 3.20 -10.08
C GLY A 239 7.93 3.58 -8.76
N PHE A 240 8.26 2.91 -7.65
CA PHE A 240 7.70 3.17 -6.32
C PHE A 240 8.71 3.79 -5.36
N GLY A 241 9.93 3.99 -5.77
CA GLY A 241 11.02 4.55 -4.99
C GLY A 241 12.33 3.81 -5.18
N GLU A 242 13.39 4.30 -4.56
CA GLU A 242 14.74 3.76 -4.68
C GLU A 242 14.83 2.35 -4.07
N TYR A 243 14.19 2.14 -2.92
CA TYR A 243 14.13 0.84 -2.23
C TYR A 243 13.16 -0.16 -2.89
N GLY A 244 12.51 0.26 -3.98
CA GLY A 244 11.74 -0.62 -4.86
C GLY A 244 12.58 -1.38 -5.88
N GLU A 245 13.87 -1.01 -6.05
CA GLU A 245 14.77 -1.75 -6.95
C GLU A 245 14.96 -3.18 -6.46
N GLY A 246 15.04 -4.14 -7.41
CA GLY A 246 15.10 -5.56 -7.11
C GLY A 246 13.73 -6.25 -7.00
N TYR A 247 12.63 -5.53 -7.27
CA TYR A 247 11.26 -6.06 -7.19
C TYR A 247 10.41 -5.68 -8.39
N VAL A 248 9.31 -6.41 -8.57
CA VAL A 248 8.19 -6.05 -9.43
C VAL A 248 6.88 -6.17 -8.67
N ARG A 249 5.93 -5.25 -8.94
CA ARG A 249 4.58 -5.33 -8.38
C ARG A 249 3.65 -6.04 -9.34
N VAL A 250 2.98 -7.09 -8.85
CA VAL A 250 1.94 -7.83 -9.56
C VAL A 250 0.58 -7.53 -8.94
N GLY A 251 -0.42 -7.19 -9.75
CA GLY A 251 -1.79 -7.00 -9.29
C GLY A 251 -2.58 -8.31 -9.29
N LEU A 252 -3.31 -8.59 -8.21
CA LEU A 252 -4.22 -9.72 -8.08
C LEU A 252 -5.57 -9.44 -8.77
N LEU A 253 -5.54 -8.83 -9.97
CA LEU A 253 -6.68 -8.19 -10.60
C LEU A 253 -7.31 -8.99 -11.75
N VAL A 254 -6.72 -10.13 -12.08
CA VAL A 254 -7.21 -11.04 -13.14
C VAL A 254 -7.68 -12.35 -12.52
N SER A 255 -8.37 -13.19 -13.30
CA SER A 255 -8.83 -14.50 -12.82
C SER A 255 -7.65 -15.44 -12.53
N GLU A 256 -7.91 -16.48 -11.75
CA GLU A 256 -6.94 -17.51 -11.39
C GLU A 256 -6.35 -18.19 -12.62
N GLU A 257 -7.18 -18.46 -13.63
CA GLU A 257 -6.75 -19.08 -14.89
C GLU A 257 -5.76 -18.19 -15.63
N ARG A 258 -6.01 -16.88 -15.67
CA ARG A 258 -5.08 -15.94 -16.29
C ARG A 258 -3.78 -15.77 -15.50
N MET A 259 -3.83 -15.88 -14.18
CA MET A 259 -2.62 -15.90 -13.35
C MET A 259 -1.78 -17.14 -13.63
N LYS A 260 -2.39 -18.31 -13.69
CA LYS A 260 -1.71 -19.56 -14.10
C LYS A 260 -1.10 -19.44 -15.49
N GLU A 261 -1.87 -18.92 -16.45
CA GLU A 261 -1.38 -18.67 -17.81
C GLU A 261 -0.15 -17.75 -17.82
N ALA A 262 -0.19 -16.64 -17.05
CA ALA A 262 0.93 -15.73 -16.95
C ALA A 262 2.19 -16.43 -16.42
N ILE A 263 2.07 -17.21 -15.34
CA ILE A 263 3.21 -17.95 -14.79
C ILE A 263 3.73 -19.02 -15.78
N VAL A 264 2.87 -19.70 -16.50
CA VAL A 264 3.30 -20.65 -17.56
C VAL A 264 4.08 -19.93 -18.67
N ARG A 265 3.72 -18.70 -19.02
CA ARG A 265 4.49 -17.88 -19.98
C ARG A 265 5.85 -17.47 -19.42
N VAL A 266 5.90 -17.08 -18.15
CA VAL A 266 7.15 -16.76 -17.44
C VAL A 266 8.07 -17.99 -17.34
N GLU A 267 7.52 -19.17 -17.07
CA GLU A 267 8.27 -20.44 -17.00
C GLU A 267 9.05 -20.72 -18.28
N LYS A 268 8.44 -20.41 -19.46
CA LYS A 268 9.09 -20.62 -20.77
C LYS A 268 10.34 -19.77 -20.99
N LEU A 269 10.54 -18.72 -20.20
CA LEU A 269 11.76 -17.89 -20.25
C LEU A 269 12.97 -18.61 -19.66
N GLY A 270 12.76 -19.67 -18.84
CA GLY A 270 13.83 -20.48 -18.28
C GLY A 270 14.68 -19.76 -17.22
N LEU A 271 14.14 -18.71 -16.59
CA LEU A 271 14.85 -17.88 -15.63
C LEU A 271 14.94 -18.51 -14.23
N PHE A 272 13.97 -19.31 -13.90
CA PHE A 272 13.84 -19.95 -12.58
C PHE A 272 14.16 -21.46 -12.70
N LYS A 273 14.90 -21.98 -11.73
CA LYS A 273 15.16 -23.43 -11.65
C LYS A 273 14.09 -24.03 -10.77
N ALA A 274 13.22 -24.85 -11.34
CA ALA A 274 12.25 -25.59 -10.56
C ALA A 274 12.96 -26.35 -9.42
N LEU A 275 12.45 -26.22 -8.20
CA LEU A 275 12.94 -26.99 -7.08
C LEU A 275 12.70 -28.47 -7.41
N VAL A 276 13.77 -29.20 -7.71
CA VAL A 276 13.71 -30.66 -7.88
C VAL A 276 13.27 -31.22 -6.53
N LYS A 277 12.05 -31.79 -6.49
CA LYS A 277 11.53 -32.46 -5.31
C LYS A 277 12.25 -33.77 -5.08
#